data_0baed40717f9a09b6069382290e1f8d6
#
_entry.id   0baed40717f9a09b6069382290e1f8d6
#
_cell.length_a   1.000
_cell.length_b   1.000
_cell.length_c   1.000
_cell.angle_alpha   90.00
_cell.angle_beta   90.00
_cell.angle_gamma   90.00
#
_symmetry.space_group_name_H-M   'P 1'
#
loop_
_entity.id
_entity.type
_entity.pdbx_description
1 polymer ?
#
loop_
_entity_poly.entity_id
_entity_poly.type
_entity_poly.pdbx_seq_one_letter_code
_entity_poly.pdbx_strand_id
1 'polypeptide(L)'
;MQQPLADGTMTTRRLQWSFGTIRQDYGKHNIPTIDKYNGFCTVPSHTNYQKDIAGFYNLYEPIDHIPAEGIFPDIEKLMHHIFEEQYELGLDYMQLLYMQPTQKLPILLLVSEERNTGKTTFLNFLKSIFQDLSLIHISE
;
A
#
# COMPACT_ATOMS: atom_id res chain seq x y z
N MET A 1 -8.04 -3.36 17.68
CA MET A 1 -8.43 -2.26 18.58
C MET A 1 -8.64 -1.01 17.75
N GLN A 2 -9.74 -0.29 17.97
CA GLN A 2 -9.95 1.01 17.32
C GLN A 2 -9.24 2.10 18.11
N GLN A 3 -8.53 2.96 17.41
CA GLN A 3 -7.77 4.08 18.00
C GLN A 3 -8.13 5.37 17.24
N PRO A 4 -8.46 6.47 17.95
CA PRO A 4 -8.70 7.75 17.30
C PRO A 4 -7.39 8.35 16.77
N LEU A 5 -7.45 8.90 15.57
CA LEU A 5 -6.40 9.73 15.00
C LEU A 5 -6.57 11.19 15.44
N ALA A 6 -5.55 12.01 15.20
CA ALA A 6 -5.54 13.42 15.59
C ALA A 6 -6.66 14.26 14.92
N ASP A 7 -7.17 13.81 13.78
CA ASP A 7 -8.28 14.40 13.03
C ASP A 7 -9.67 13.92 13.50
N GLY A 8 -9.73 13.07 14.53
CA GLY A 8 -10.96 12.49 15.05
C GLY A 8 -11.49 11.26 14.31
N THR A 9 -10.82 10.82 13.25
CA THR A 9 -11.16 9.57 12.56
C THR A 9 -10.71 8.36 13.38
N MET A 10 -11.42 7.23 13.22
CA MET A 10 -11.10 5.98 13.92
C MET A 10 -10.30 5.07 12.98
N THR A 11 -9.14 4.64 13.41
CA THR A 11 -8.35 3.64 12.69
C THR A 11 -8.31 2.31 13.45
N THR A 12 -8.22 1.21 12.72
CA THR A 12 -8.07 -0.13 13.31
C THR A 12 -6.59 -0.48 13.38
N ARG A 13 -6.06 -0.57 14.59
CA ARG A 13 -4.67 -1.00 14.80
C ARG A 13 -4.62 -2.43 15.32
N ARG A 14 -3.73 -3.23 14.73
CA ARG A 14 -3.42 -4.58 15.22
C ARG A 14 -2.39 -4.45 16.34
N LEU A 15 -2.67 -5.05 17.47
CA LEU A 15 -1.80 -5.04 18.64
C LEU A 15 -1.42 -6.47 19.01
N GLN A 16 -0.19 -6.64 19.47
CA GLN A 16 0.24 -7.88 20.11
C GLN A 16 -0.34 -7.91 21.53
N TRP A 17 -1.12 -8.96 21.83
CA TRP A 17 -1.74 -9.12 23.13
C TRP A 17 -1.27 -10.41 23.82
N SER A 18 -1.04 -10.34 25.14
CA SER A 18 -0.70 -11.54 25.90
C SER A 18 -1.93 -12.44 26.06
N PHE A 19 -1.72 -13.74 26.07
CA PHE A 19 -2.79 -14.70 26.29
C PHE A 19 -3.46 -14.54 27.67
N GLY A 20 -2.70 -14.05 28.66
CA GLY A 20 -3.22 -13.71 29.98
C GLY A 20 -4.25 -12.58 29.93
N THR A 21 -3.96 -11.51 29.20
CA THR A 21 -4.87 -10.37 29.00
C THR A 21 -6.14 -10.82 28.27
N ILE A 22 -6.01 -11.62 27.21
CA ILE A 22 -7.16 -12.14 26.46
C ILE A 22 -8.07 -12.99 27.39
N ARG A 23 -7.48 -13.83 28.25
CA ARG A 23 -8.26 -14.60 29.23
C ARG A 23 -8.99 -13.73 30.26
N GLN A 24 -8.38 -12.63 30.66
CA GLN A 24 -8.97 -11.67 31.61
C GLN A 24 -10.16 -10.94 30.97
N ASP A 25 -10.04 -10.55 29.71
CA ASP A 25 -11.06 -9.77 29.02
C ASP A 25 -12.27 -10.62 28.57
N TYR A 26 -12.02 -11.83 28.09
CA TYR A 26 -13.05 -12.72 27.51
C TYR A 26 -13.46 -13.89 28.39
N GLY A 27 -12.78 -14.12 29.50
CA GLY A 27 -12.99 -15.28 30.37
C GLY A 27 -12.33 -16.55 29.83
N LYS A 28 -12.01 -17.47 30.76
CA LYS A 28 -11.23 -18.69 30.46
C LYS A 28 -11.90 -19.62 29.44
N HIS A 29 -13.23 -19.65 29.44
CA HIS A 29 -14.03 -20.62 28.66
C HIS A 29 -14.58 -20.05 27.33
N ASN A 30 -14.45 -18.75 27.11
CA ASN A 30 -15.00 -18.07 25.95
C ASN A 30 -13.94 -17.67 24.91
N ILE A 31 -12.71 -18.19 25.07
CA ILE A 31 -11.63 -17.87 24.13
C ILE A 31 -11.82 -18.73 22.89
N PRO A 32 -12.09 -18.14 21.71
CA PRO A 32 -12.14 -18.88 20.46
C PRO A 32 -10.76 -19.47 20.12
N THR A 33 -10.73 -20.45 19.24
CA THR A 33 -9.48 -20.90 18.65
C THR A 33 -8.85 -19.74 17.90
N ILE A 34 -7.66 -19.31 18.33
CA ILE A 34 -6.95 -18.17 17.75
C ILE A 34 -5.71 -18.72 17.05
N ASP A 35 -5.51 -18.30 15.80
CA ASP A 35 -4.29 -18.60 15.08
C ASP A 35 -3.07 -18.00 15.82
N LYS A 36 -2.02 -18.79 15.91
CA LYS A 36 -0.79 -18.37 16.58
C LYS A 36 0.28 -18.07 15.55
N TYR A 37 0.91 -16.93 15.72
CA TYR A 37 2.04 -16.50 14.90
C TYR A 37 3.26 -16.27 15.78
N ASN A 38 4.44 -16.51 15.24
CA ASN A 38 5.72 -16.27 15.94
C ASN A 38 6.00 -14.78 16.14
N GLY A 39 5.32 -13.93 15.35
CA GLY A 39 5.47 -12.49 15.38
C GLY A 39 4.82 -11.84 14.17
N PHE A 40 5.25 -10.63 13.83
CA PHE A 40 4.80 -9.88 12.70
C PHE A 40 5.93 -9.68 11.68
N CYS A 41 5.59 -9.66 10.40
CA CYS A 41 6.46 -9.24 9.32
C CYS A 41 5.70 -8.28 8.39
N THR A 42 6.41 -7.61 7.49
CA THR A 42 5.82 -6.79 6.43
C THR A 42 6.48 -7.18 5.12
N VAL A 43 5.78 -7.98 4.34
CA VAL A 43 6.24 -8.46 3.04
C VAL A 43 5.22 -8.03 2.00
N PRO A 44 5.48 -6.92 1.29
CA PRO A 44 4.57 -6.41 0.27
C PRO A 44 4.58 -7.31 -0.97
N SER A 45 3.37 -7.65 -1.44
CA SER A 45 3.15 -8.33 -2.71
C SER A 45 1.75 -7.98 -3.22
N HIS A 46 1.66 -7.40 -4.41
CA HIS A 46 0.37 -7.08 -5.03
C HIS A 46 -0.21 -8.27 -5.81
N THR A 47 0.64 -9.19 -6.24
CA THR A 47 0.24 -10.31 -7.11
C THR A 47 0.09 -11.63 -6.37
N ASN A 48 0.83 -11.83 -5.28
CA ASN A 48 0.83 -13.08 -4.52
C ASN A 48 0.89 -12.79 -3.01
N TYR A 49 -0.17 -12.19 -2.51
CA TYR A 49 -0.27 -11.90 -1.08
C TYR A 49 -0.39 -13.18 -0.24
N GLN A 50 0.43 -13.27 0.80
CA GLN A 50 0.35 -14.31 1.81
C GLN A 50 0.20 -13.67 3.19
N LYS A 51 -0.84 -14.10 3.91
CA LYS A 51 -1.12 -13.66 5.28
C LYS A 51 -0.15 -14.25 6.29
N ASP A 52 0.26 -15.50 6.07
CA ASP A 52 1.23 -16.24 6.87
C ASP A 52 2.49 -16.44 6.04
N ILE A 53 3.62 -15.98 6.58
CA ILE A 53 4.92 -16.14 5.96
C ILE A 53 5.85 -16.80 7.00
N ALA A 54 6.13 -18.09 6.82
CA ALA A 54 6.97 -18.88 7.71
C ALA A 54 6.56 -18.77 9.20
N GLY A 55 5.26 -18.74 9.48
CA GLY A 55 4.71 -18.64 10.81
C GLY A 55 4.66 -17.19 11.36
N PHE A 56 4.96 -16.19 10.57
CA PHE A 56 4.79 -14.77 10.91
C PHE A 56 3.54 -14.18 10.24
N TYR A 57 2.79 -13.38 10.98
CA TYR A 57 1.64 -12.68 10.43
C TYR A 57 2.10 -11.49 9.59
N ASN A 58 1.71 -11.46 8.32
CA ASN A 58 2.02 -10.36 7.42
C ASN A 58 1.10 -9.16 7.70
N LEU A 59 1.70 -8.04 8.13
CA LEU A 59 1.00 -6.78 8.38
C LEU A 59 0.71 -5.99 7.11
N TYR A 60 1.31 -6.41 5.98
CA TYR A 60 1.02 -5.79 4.70
C TYR A 60 -0.46 -6.02 4.34
N GLU A 61 -1.13 -4.98 3.89
CA GLU A 61 -2.49 -5.05 3.36
C GLU A 61 -2.42 -4.95 1.84
N PRO A 62 -2.89 -5.97 1.09
CA PRO A 62 -2.90 -5.90 -0.36
C PRO A 62 -3.84 -4.80 -0.84
N ILE A 63 -3.56 -4.25 -2.00
CA ILE A 63 -4.45 -3.30 -2.65
C ILE A 63 -5.76 -4.00 -3.05
N ASP A 64 -6.88 -3.28 -2.95
CA ASP A 64 -8.22 -3.85 -3.22
C ASP A 64 -8.54 -3.97 -4.72
N HIS A 65 -7.69 -3.41 -5.58
CA HIS A 65 -7.91 -3.42 -7.02
C HIS A 65 -7.60 -4.77 -7.63
N ILE A 66 -8.50 -5.24 -8.48
CA ILE A 66 -8.28 -6.42 -9.31
C ILE A 66 -7.89 -5.92 -10.71
N PRO A 67 -6.66 -6.23 -11.18
CA PRO A 67 -6.26 -5.85 -12.53
C PRO A 67 -7.20 -6.44 -13.58
N ALA A 68 -7.62 -5.61 -14.53
CA ALA A 68 -8.43 -6.03 -15.65
C ALA A 68 -7.95 -5.34 -16.93
N GLU A 69 -8.07 -6.03 -18.05
CA GLU A 69 -7.84 -5.41 -19.35
C GLU A 69 -8.93 -4.38 -19.67
N GLY A 70 -8.53 -3.26 -20.24
CA GLY A 70 -9.46 -2.19 -20.58
C GLY A 70 -8.82 -1.10 -21.41
N ILE A 71 -9.65 -0.20 -21.92
CA ILE A 71 -9.22 0.98 -22.66
C ILE A 71 -9.19 2.15 -21.67
N PHE A 72 -8.07 2.85 -21.57
CA PHE A 72 -7.85 3.94 -20.60
C PHE A 72 -7.25 5.21 -21.23
N PRO A 73 -7.93 5.82 -22.20
CA PRO A 73 -7.37 6.90 -23.02
C PRO A 73 -6.96 8.14 -22.23
N ASP A 74 -7.63 8.43 -21.12
CA ASP A 74 -7.31 9.59 -20.30
C ASP A 74 -6.05 9.38 -19.47
N ILE A 75 -5.83 8.16 -18.96
CA ILE A 75 -4.59 7.79 -18.28
C ILE A 75 -3.44 7.77 -19.28
N GLU A 76 -3.65 7.22 -20.47
CA GLU A 76 -2.65 7.19 -21.54
C GLU A 76 -2.22 8.61 -21.93
N LYS A 77 -3.17 9.54 -22.13
CA LYS A 77 -2.88 10.95 -22.37
C LYS A 77 -2.10 11.60 -21.23
N LEU A 78 -2.47 11.31 -19.98
CA LEU A 78 -1.74 11.81 -18.81
C LEU A 78 -0.31 11.30 -18.80
N MET A 79 -0.10 10.01 -19.06
CA MET A 79 1.23 9.39 -19.09
C MET A 79 2.08 9.98 -20.23
N HIS A 80 1.54 10.12 -21.43
CA HIS A 80 2.22 10.79 -22.54
C HIS A 80 2.57 12.25 -22.22
N HIS A 81 1.68 12.97 -21.54
CA HIS A 81 1.93 14.35 -21.15
C HIS A 81 3.04 14.49 -20.09
N ILE A 82 3.11 13.57 -19.14
CA ILE A 82 4.10 13.62 -18.03
C ILE A 82 5.47 13.13 -18.49
N PHE A 83 5.53 12.08 -19.30
CA PHE A 83 6.77 11.40 -19.68
C PHE A 83 7.27 11.77 -21.09
N GLU A 84 6.42 12.34 -21.93
CA GLU A 84 6.75 12.78 -23.29
C GLU A 84 7.52 11.70 -24.07
N GLU A 85 8.76 11.97 -24.45
CA GLU A 85 9.64 11.02 -25.16
C GLU A 85 10.01 9.78 -24.31
N GLN A 86 9.89 9.86 -23.00
CA GLN A 86 10.20 8.79 -22.06
C GLN A 86 8.95 7.95 -21.67
N TYR A 87 7.90 7.99 -22.47
CA TYR A 87 6.63 7.33 -22.17
C TYR A 87 6.79 5.84 -21.83
N GLU A 88 7.51 5.09 -22.66
CA GLU A 88 7.75 3.65 -22.42
C GLU A 88 8.52 3.40 -21.12
N LEU A 89 9.53 4.22 -20.83
CA LEU A 89 10.27 4.15 -19.57
C LEU A 89 9.36 4.45 -18.37
N GLY A 90 8.43 5.40 -18.53
CA GLY A 90 7.42 5.71 -17.53
C GLY A 90 6.48 4.54 -17.24
N LEU A 91 6.03 3.84 -18.27
CA LEU A 91 5.20 2.63 -18.14
C LEU A 91 5.97 1.50 -17.46
N ASP A 92 7.21 1.24 -17.87
CA ASP A 92 8.07 0.22 -17.26
C ASP A 92 8.31 0.52 -15.77
N TYR A 93 8.54 1.79 -15.43
CA TYR A 93 8.70 2.23 -14.05
C TYR A 93 7.45 1.95 -13.21
N MET A 94 6.26 2.25 -13.75
CA MET A 94 4.97 1.98 -13.09
C MET A 94 4.73 0.49 -12.94
N GLN A 95 5.06 -0.30 -13.95
CA GLN A 95 4.96 -1.75 -13.90
C GLN A 95 5.85 -2.35 -12.81
N LEU A 96 7.10 -1.87 -12.71
CA LEU A 96 8.03 -2.32 -11.67
C LEU A 96 7.54 -1.97 -10.26
N LEU A 97 7.00 -0.76 -10.05
CA LEU A 97 6.37 -0.38 -8.78
C LEU A 97 5.26 -1.34 -8.38
N TYR A 98 4.47 -1.80 -9.34
CA TYR A 98 3.37 -2.73 -9.09
C TYR A 98 3.87 -4.17 -8.87
N MET A 99 4.71 -4.67 -9.77
CA MET A 99 5.14 -6.08 -9.77
C MET A 99 6.19 -6.39 -8.70
N GLN A 100 7.04 -5.42 -8.36
CA GLN A 100 8.18 -5.59 -7.47
C GLN A 100 8.28 -4.46 -6.44
N PRO A 101 7.31 -4.32 -5.53
CA PRO A 101 7.21 -3.18 -4.60
C PRO A 101 8.39 -3.07 -3.63
N THR A 102 9.20 -4.13 -3.47
CA THR A 102 10.41 -4.13 -2.63
C THR A 102 11.68 -3.75 -3.37
N GLN A 103 11.61 -3.65 -4.70
CA GLN A 103 12.78 -3.29 -5.50
C GLN A 103 13.15 -1.81 -5.29
N LYS A 104 14.43 -1.55 -5.10
CA LYS A 104 14.92 -0.17 -5.07
C LYS A 104 14.93 0.39 -6.49
N LEU A 105 14.04 1.33 -6.74
CA LEU A 105 13.96 2.06 -7.99
C LEU A 105 14.64 3.44 -7.86
N PRO A 106 15.10 4.03 -8.96
CA PRO A 106 15.57 5.41 -8.97
C PRO A 106 14.44 6.37 -8.60
N ILE A 107 14.78 7.52 -8.03
CA ILE A 107 13.80 8.55 -7.67
C ILE A 107 13.24 9.17 -8.96
N LEU A 108 11.92 9.17 -9.10
CA LEU A 108 11.23 9.87 -10.16
C LEU A 108 11.14 11.36 -9.83
N LEU A 109 11.84 12.20 -10.59
CA LEU A 109 11.83 13.64 -10.41
C LEU A 109 11.02 14.31 -11.53
N LEU A 110 9.86 14.89 -11.18
CA LEU A 110 9.00 15.63 -12.09
C LEU A 110 9.30 17.13 -12.01
N VAL A 111 9.94 17.65 -13.03
CA VAL A 111 10.34 19.07 -13.12
C VAL A 111 9.57 19.76 -14.24
N SER A 112 9.13 20.99 -14.02
CA SER A 112 8.60 21.86 -15.06
C SER A 112 8.82 23.32 -14.67
N GLU A 113 9.01 24.19 -15.65
CA GLU A 113 9.13 25.64 -15.47
C GLU A 113 7.79 26.28 -15.11
N GLU A 114 6.70 25.75 -15.65
CA GLU A 114 5.35 26.26 -15.46
C GLU A 114 4.61 25.59 -14.30
N ARG A 115 3.60 26.29 -13.77
CA ARG A 115 2.65 25.75 -12.79
C ARG A 115 1.52 25.00 -13.51
N ASN A 116 0.82 24.12 -12.77
CA ASN A 116 -0.36 23.38 -13.26
C ASN A 116 -0.08 22.45 -14.46
N THR A 117 1.09 21.86 -14.51
CA THR A 117 1.51 20.93 -15.58
C THR A 117 1.15 19.47 -15.31
N GLY A 118 0.14 19.18 -14.50
CA GLY A 118 -0.34 17.81 -14.27
C GLY A 118 0.44 16.98 -13.24
N LYS A 119 1.55 17.47 -12.67
CA LYS A 119 2.35 16.73 -11.68
C LYS A 119 1.54 16.24 -10.48
N THR A 120 0.74 17.12 -9.90
CA THR A 120 -0.15 16.77 -8.77
C THR A 120 -1.22 15.77 -9.18
N THR A 121 -1.76 15.89 -10.38
CA THR A 121 -2.73 14.94 -10.94
C THR A 121 -2.12 13.57 -11.07
N PHE A 122 -0.89 13.49 -11.59
CA PHE A 122 -0.14 12.23 -11.69
C PHE A 122 0.14 11.61 -10.31
N LEU A 123 0.58 12.40 -9.32
CA LEU A 123 0.79 11.91 -7.96
C LEU A 123 -0.51 11.42 -7.30
N ASN A 124 -1.63 12.11 -7.53
CA ASN A 124 -2.93 11.66 -7.04
C ASN A 124 -3.40 10.37 -7.74
N PHE A 125 -3.11 10.24 -9.03
CA PHE A 125 -3.33 8.99 -9.76
C PHE A 125 -2.53 7.84 -9.15
N LEU A 126 -1.24 8.03 -8.87
CA LEU A 126 -0.43 7.02 -8.16
C LEU A 126 -1.02 6.65 -6.79
N LYS A 127 -1.43 7.65 -6.01
CA LYS A 127 -2.08 7.42 -4.72
C LYS A 127 -3.38 6.62 -4.87
N SER A 128 -4.16 6.85 -5.92
CA SER A 128 -5.39 6.09 -6.14
C SER A 128 -5.14 4.62 -6.48
N ILE A 129 -4.01 4.30 -7.15
CA ILE A 129 -3.63 2.93 -7.45
C ILE A 129 -3.07 2.23 -6.23
N PHE A 130 -2.09 2.86 -5.54
CA PHE A 130 -1.35 2.25 -4.45
C PHE A 130 -1.97 2.50 -3.06
N GLN A 131 -3.07 3.26 -2.98
CA GLN A 131 -3.79 3.58 -1.75
C GLN A 131 -2.87 4.13 -0.64
N ASP A 132 -3.11 3.76 0.59
CA ASP A 132 -2.37 4.24 1.77
C ASP A 132 -0.89 3.78 1.82
N LEU A 133 -0.50 2.82 0.98
CA LEU A 133 0.89 2.34 0.91
C LEU A 133 1.87 3.43 0.45
N SER A 134 1.39 4.42 -0.28
CA SER A 134 2.19 5.54 -0.75
C SER A 134 2.50 6.58 0.34
N LEU A 135 1.79 6.56 1.46
CA LEU A 135 1.94 7.55 2.54
C LEU A 135 3.07 7.24 3.53
N ILE A 136 3.60 6.02 3.51
CA ILE A 136 4.66 5.60 4.45
C ILE A 136 6.02 6.23 4.12
N HIS A 137 6.21 6.77 2.90
CA HIS A 137 7.49 7.32 2.44
C HIS A 137 7.51 8.85 2.24
N ILE A 138 6.46 9.58 2.64
CA ILE A 138 6.41 11.05 2.49
C ILE A 138 6.55 11.79 3.83
N SER A 139 6.85 11.11 4.91
CA SER A 139 7.18 11.78 6.17
C SER A 139 8.69 11.88 6.32
N GLU A 140 9.19 13.12 6.04
CA GLU A 140 10.54 13.66 6.26
C GLU A 140 11.62 13.33 5.24
#